data_d07768c10554730e5d2b722e6d6266f6
#
_entry.id   d07768c10554730e5d2b722e6d6266f6
#
_cell.length_a   1.000
_cell.length_b   1.000
_cell.length_c   1.000
_cell.angle_alpha   90.00
_cell.angle_beta   90.00
_cell.angle_gamma   90.00
#
_symmetry.space_group_name_H-M   'P 1'
#
loop_
_entity.id
_entity.type
_entity.pdbx_description
1 polymer ?
#
loop_
_entity_poly.entity_id
_entity_poly.type
_entity_poly.pdbx_seq_one_letter_code
_entity_poly.pdbx_strand_id
1 'polypeptide(L)' 'MQVLIAGGGTGGHLYPGIALARELQRRDQATVVTFVGTAAGIESKVVPREGFPLDVIRVAGLKGKSRLARW' A
#
# COMPACT_ATOMS: atom_id res chain seq x y z
N MET A 1 14.46 7.05 -5.47
CA MET A 1 14.26 5.96 -4.49
C MET A 1 12.93 5.28 -4.75
N GLN A 2 12.90 3.98 -4.61
CA GLN A 2 11.64 3.25 -4.72
C GLN A 2 11.20 2.79 -3.35
N VAL A 3 9.94 3.04 -3.03
CA VAL A 3 9.38 2.74 -1.71
C VAL A 3 8.11 1.93 -1.88
N LEU A 4 7.99 0.88 -1.12
CA LEU A 4 6.80 0.05 -1.09
C LEU A 4 6.13 0.20 0.27
N ILE A 5 4.86 0.59 0.27
CA ILE A 5 4.10 0.74 1.51
C ILE A 5 3.02 -0.31 1.53
N ALA A 6 3.14 -1.23 2.48
CA ALA A 6 2.15 -2.29 2.66
C ALA A 6 1.33 -1.96 3.89
N GLY A 7 0.07 -1.71 3.68
CA GLY A 7 -0.84 -1.45 4.78
C GLY A 7 -2.15 -2.07 4.44
N GLY A 8 -2.74 -2.74 5.34
CA GLY A 8 -3.89 -3.49 4.97
C GLY A 8 -5.13 -3.18 5.76
N GLY A 9 -6.21 -3.04 5.04
CA GLY A 9 -7.53 -3.22 5.58
C GLY A 9 -8.11 -2.11 6.43
N THR A 10 -7.31 -1.23 7.00
CA THR A 10 -7.84 -0.19 7.87
C THR A 10 -7.31 1.18 7.48
N GLY A 11 -8.14 2.19 7.65
CA GLY A 11 -7.75 3.57 7.41
C GLY A 11 -6.69 4.07 8.39
N GLY A 12 -6.55 3.41 9.53
CA GLY A 12 -5.61 3.82 10.57
C GLY A 12 -4.15 3.78 10.13
N HIS A 13 -3.79 2.86 9.24
CA HIS A 13 -2.43 2.78 8.71
C HIS A 13 -2.29 3.45 7.36
N LEU A 14 -3.39 3.61 6.65
CA LEU A 14 -3.37 4.09 5.29
C LEU A 14 -3.03 5.57 5.21
N TYR A 15 -3.71 6.40 5.98
CA TYR A 15 -3.51 7.84 5.88
C TYR A 15 -2.13 8.29 6.34
N PRO A 16 -1.57 7.74 7.42
CA PRO A 16 -0.17 8.02 7.74
C PRO A 16 0.79 7.58 6.63
N GLY A 17 0.49 6.46 5.95
CA GLY A 17 1.30 6.02 4.84
C GLY A 17 1.28 6.98 3.67
N ILE A 18 0.11 7.54 3.36
CA ILE A 18 -0.02 8.54 2.31
C ILE A 18 0.75 9.81 2.67
N ALA A 19 0.66 10.24 3.92
CA ALA A 19 1.41 11.42 4.37
C ALA A 19 2.91 11.19 4.24
N LEU A 20 3.39 10.00 4.61
CA LEU A 20 4.79 9.66 4.45
C LEU A 20 5.20 9.65 2.97
N ALA A 21 4.36 9.08 2.11
CA ALA A 21 4.65 9.03 0.68
C ALA A 21 4.79 10.43 0.10
N ARG A 22 3.90 11.33 0.46
CA ARG A 22 3.97 12.70 -0.03
C ARG A 22 5.23 13.41 0.46
N GLU A 23 5.62 13.19 1.70
CA GLU A 23 6.82 13.81 2.25
C GLU A 23 8.07 13.27 1.56
N LEU A 24 8.12 11.97 1.29
CA LEU A 24 9.26 11.39 0.58
C LEU A 24 9.39 11.96 -0.83
N GLN A 25 8.26 12.10 -1.53
CA GLN A 25 8.28 12.69 -2.87
C GLN A 25 8.61 14.17 -2.86
N ARG A 26 8.22 14.87 -1.81
CA ARG A 26 8.57 16.29 -1.67
C ARG A 26 10.08 16.47 -1.51
N ARG A 27 10.71 15.56 -0.78
CA ARG A 27 12.15 15.64 -0.53
C ARG A 27 12.98 15.16 -1.72
N ASP A 28 12.43 14.23 -2.49
CA ASP A 28 13.11 13.69 -3.67
C ASP A 28 12.05 13.36 -4.72
N GLN A 29 11.94 14.22 -5.72
CA GLN A 29 10.91 14.09 -6.74
C GLN A 29 11.05 12.83 -7.58
N ALA A 30 12.23 12.21 -7.58
CA ALA A 30 12.44 10.95 -8.27
C ALA A 30 11.92 9.74 -7.48
N THR A 31 11.46 9.93 -6.25
CA THR A 31 10.94 8.84 -5.45
C THR A 31 9.66 8.30 -6.05
N VAL A 32 9.61 6.99 -6.23
CA VAL A 32 8.42 6.28 -6.68
C VAL A 32 7.86 5.51 -5.50
N VAL A 33 6.61 5.77 -5.15
CA VAL A 33 5.94 5.09 -4.04
C VAL A 33 4.83 4.23 -4.60
N THR A 34 4.84 2.94 -4.24
CA THR A 34 3.80 2.00 -4.62
C THR A 34 3.17 1.46 -3.34
N PHE A 35 1.84 1.42 -3.31
CA PHE A 35 1.11 0.83 -2.20
C PHE A 35 0.73 -0.60 -2.54
N VAL A 36 0.71 -1.44 -1.53
CA VAL A 36 0.27 -2.83 -1.65
C VAL A 36 -0.89 -3.04 -0.71
N GLY A 37 -1.98 -3.58 -1.21
CA GLY A 37 -3.17 -3.79 -0.41
C GLY A 37 -4.10 -4.81 -1.04
N THR A 38 -5.29 -4.91 -0.47
CA THR A 38 -6.31 -5.85 -0.96
C THR A 38 -7.42 -5.10 -1.68
N ALA A 39 -8.09 -5.80 -2.60
CA ALA A 39 -9.21 -5.20 -3.32
C ALA A 39 -10.39 -4.85 -2.41
N ALA A 40 -10.54 -5.58 -1.32
CA ALA A 40 -11.64 -5.36 -0.39
C ALA A 40 -11.38 -4.24 0.61
N GLY A 41 -10.13 -3.81 0.76
CA GLY A 41 -9.79 -2.79 1.73
C GLY A 41 -10.07 -1.39 1.24
N ILE A 42 -10.05 -0.45 2.19
CA ILE A 42 -10.25 0.97 1.89
C ILE A 42 -9.15 1.50 0.96
N GLU A 43 -7.98 0.89 0.98
CA GLU A 43 -6.86 1.31 0.15
C GLU A 43 -7.19 1.23 -1.34
N SER A 44 -8.05 0.30 -1.75
CA SER A 44 -8.44 0.17 -3.15
C SER A 44 -9.16 1.40 -3.68
N LYS A 45 -9.77 2.18 -2.80
CA LYS A 45 -10.47 3.40 -3.16
C LYS A 45 -9.62 4.63 -2.94
N VAL A 46 -8.93 4.68 -1.83
CA VAL A 46 -8.22 5.88 -1.39
C VAL A 46 -6.90 6.06 -2.13
N VAL A 47 -6.11 5.00 -2.28
CA VAL A 47 -4.78 5.12 -2.86
C VAL A 47 -4.81 5.64 -4.30
N PRO A 48 -5.64 5.09 -5.20
CA PRO A 48 -5.73 5.66 -6.55
C PRO A 48 -6.26 7.09 -6.55
N ARG A 49 -7.21 7.39 -5.67
CA ARG A 49 -7.77 8.75 -5.59
C ARG A 49 -6.70 9.76 -5.19
N GLU A 50 -5.76 9.34 -4.35
CA GLU A 50 -4.66 10.21 -3.93
C GLU A 50 -3.52 10.27 -4.93
N GLY A 51 -3.64 9.55 -6.04
CA GLY A 51 -2.67 9.62 -7.12
C GLY A 51 -1.51 8.66 -7.01
N PHE A 52 -1.61 7.64 -6.18
CA PHE A 52 -0.55 6.64 -6.03
C PHE A 52 -0.94 5.30 -6.67
N PRO A 53 0.03 4.57 -7.22
CA PRO A 53 -0.25 3.22 -7.72
C PRO A 53 -0.50 2.26 -6.58
N LEU A 54 -1.38 1.31 -6.82
CA LEU A 54 -1.73 0.28 -5.85
C LEU A 54 -1.59 -1.09 -6.50
N ASP A 55 -0.75 -1.93 -5.91
CA ASP A 55 -0.67 -3.35 -6.27
C ASP A 55 -1.61 -4.13 -5.37
N VAL A 56 -2.57 -4.78 -5.99
CA VAL A 56 -3.58 -5.54 -5.26
C VAL A 56 -3.13 -6.99 -5.12
N ILE A 57 -3.11 -7.47 -3.88
CA ILE A 57 -2.80 -8.87 -3.61
C ILE A 57 -4.09 -9.64 -3.36
N ARG A 58 -4.06 -10.93 -3.67
CA ARG A 58 -5.20 -11.79 -3.44
C ARG A 58 -5.05 -12.50 -2.10
N VAL A 59 -5.91 -12.13 -1.17
CA VAL A 59 -5.89 -12.73 0.17
C VAL A 59 -6.11 -14.23 0.10
N ALA A 60 -6.98 -14.70 -0.81
CA ALA A 60 -7.22 -16.12 -0.96
C ALA A 60 -5.95 -16.90 -1.33
N GLY A 61 -5.11 -16.32 -2.18
CA GLY A 61 -3.84 -16.93 -2.53
C GLY A 61 -2.89 -17.02 -1.34
N LEU A 62 -2.86 -15.98 -0.51
CA LEU A 62 -2.05 -16.00 0.71
C LEU A 62 -2.58 -17.02 1.70
N LYS A 63 -3.90 -17.14 1.79
CA LYS A 63 -4.52 -18.07 2.70
C LYS A 63 -4.17 -19.51 2.35
N GLY A 64 -4.07 -19.83 1.07
CA GLY A 64 -3.67 -21.16 0.63
C GLY A 64 -2.20 -21.46 0.85
N LYS A 65 -1.40 -20.46 1.23
CA LYS A 65 0.03 -20.59 1.48
C LYS A 65 0.32 -20.18 2.90
N SER A 66 -0.14 -20.98 3.83
CA SER A 66 -0.11 -20.63 5.24
C SER A 66 1.30 -20.33 5.75
N ARG A 67 2.32 -20.97 5.22
CA ARG A 67 3.69 -20.71 5.65
C ARG A 67 4.16 -19.30 5.32
N LEU A 68 3.60 -18.69 4.29
CA LEU A 68 3.89 -17.29 4.00
C LEU A 68 3.20 -16.37 4.99
N ALA A 69 2.04 -16.77 5.47
CA ALA A 69 1.30 -15.97 6.43
C ALA A 69 1.97 -15.93 7.81
N ARG A 70 2.94 -16.78 8.05
CA ARG A 70 3.67 -16.80 9.32
C ARG A 70 4.75 -15.73 9.44
N TRP A 71 5.00 -15.07 8.36
CA TRP A 71 5.97 -13.99 8.39
C TRP A 71 5.44 -12.83 9.19
#